data_f0d9400d72a4622c042b30990d9b0adc
#
_entry.id   f0d9400d72a4622c042b30990d9b0adc
#
_cell.length_a   1.000
_cell.length_b   1.000
_cell.length_c   1.000
_cell.angle_alpha   90.00
_cell.angle_beta   90.00
_cell.angle_gamma   90.00
#
_symmetry.space_group_name_H-M   'P 1'
#
loop_
_entity.id
_entity.type
_entity.pdbx_description
1 polymer ?
#
loop_
_entity_poly.entity_id
_entity_poly.type
_entity_poly.pdbx_seq_one_letter_code
_entity_poly.pdbx_strand_id
1 'polypeptide(L)'
;LIAAECYCVTCLAFARDWTDRTSIIKGKHVTGHAREYDYKDGTGFAQMYGYDDQPMNTSANFGPPFYPLEYILRDAVGETGKFHGGVGHTLSTILDYPFLTGRSTQDSTLVGELMIKALEQGLTRFGW
;
A
#
# COMPACT_ATOMS: atom_id res chain seq x y z
N LEU A 1 -8.27 -13.18 -4.35
CA LEU A 1 -7.37 -12.06 -4.62
C LEU A 1 -7.77 -10.87 -3.77
N ILE A 2 -6.81 -10.26 -3.12
CA ILE A 2 -6.99 -9.08 -2.25
C ILE A 2 -6.16 -7.94 -2.82
N ALA A 3 -6.83 -6.85 -3.20
CA ALA A 3 -6.15 -5.66 -3.71
C ALA A 3 -6.17 -4.53 -2.66
N ALA A 4 -5.05 -3.84 -2.54
CA ALA A 4 -4.91 -2.66 -1.70
C ALA A 4 -3.90 -1.69 -2.31
N GLU A 5 -4.10 -0.40 -2.11
CA GLU A 5 -3.14 0.60 -2.60
C GLU A 5 -2.87 1.71 -1.60
N CYS A 6 -1.77 2.40 -1.82
CA CYS A 6 -1.36 3.54 -1.02
C CYS A 6 -1.34 3.21 0.48
N TYR A 7 -1.96 4.04 1.30
CA TYR A 7 -2.07 3.81 2.75
C TYR A 7 -2.89 2.58 3.13
N CYS A 8 -3.86 2.16 2.30
CA CYS A 8 -4.69 0.98 2.58
C CYS A 8 -3.89 -0.32 2.67
N VAL A 9 -2.69 -0.39 2.10
CA VAL A 9 -1.81 -1.55 2.21
C VAL A 9 -1.42 -1.82 3.68
N THR A 10 -1.49 -0.81 4.54
CA THR A 10 -1.26 -0.96 5.99
C THR A 10 -2.23 -1.95 6.63
N CYS A 11 -3.46 -2.03 6.13
CA CYS A 11 -4.44 -2.99 6.64
C CYS A 11 -3.91 -4.43 6.53
N LEU A 12 -3.20 -4.74 5.46
CA LEU A 12 -2.60 -6.06 5.25
C LEU A 12 -1.46 -6.32 6.27
N ALA A 13 -0.68 -5.28 6.60
CA ALA A 13 0.40 -5.41 7.58
C ALA A 13 -0.13 -5.75 8.97
N PHE A 14 -1.28 -5.18 9.36
CA PHE A 14 -1.89 -5.40 10.67
C PHE A 14 -2.81 -6.62 10.73
N ALA A 15 -3.28 -7.13 9.60
CA ALA A 15 -4.00 -8.38 9.56
C ALA A 15 -3.07 -9.53 9.97
N ARG A 16 -3.58 -10.41 10.84
CA ARG A 16 -2.79 -11.49 11.44
C ARG A 16 -3.29 -12.86 11.01
N ASP A 17 -2.37 -13.73 10.68
CA ASP A 17 -2.68 -15.14 10.56
C ASP A 17 -3.22 -15.66 11.93
N TRP A 18 -4.30 -16.39 11.89
CA TRP A 18 -4.96 -16.85 13.11
C TRP A 18 -4.18 -17.95 13.82
N THR A 19 -3.27 -18.63 13.14
CA THR A 19 -2.51 -19.76 13.67
C THR A 19 -1.27 -19.31 14.43
N ASP A 20 -0.46 -18.43 13.85
CA ASP A 20 0.83 -18.03 14.40
C ASP A 20 0.91 -16.52 14.75
N ARG A 21 -0.16 -15.77 14.47
CA ARG A 21 -0.30 -14.33 14.77
C ARG A 21 0.70 -13.44 14.01
N THR A 22 1.39 -13.97 13.02
CA THR A 22 2.24 -13.15 12.15
C THR A 22 1.40 -12.34 11.16
N SER A 23 1.99 -11.32 10.53
CA SER A 23 1.31 -10.59 9.47
C SER A 23 1.00 -11.50 8.30
N ILE A 24 -0.20 -11.36 7.71
CA ILE A 24 -0.59 -12.16 6.52
C ILE A 24 0.28 -11.90 5.30
N ILE A 25 1.02 -10.78 5.26
CA ILE A 25 1.98 -10.46 4.20
C ILE A 25 3.42 -10.86 4.53
N LYS A 26 3.64 -11.59 5.61
CA LYS A 26 4.98 -12.12 5.92
C LYS A 26 5.52 -12.97 4.78
N GLY A 27 6.74 -12.69 4.35
CA GLY A 27 7.38 -13.36 3.22
C GLY A 27 6.88 -12.93 1.84
N LYS A 28 5.96 -11.97 1.77
CA LYS A 28 5.38 -11.48 0.51
C LYS A 28 6.13 -10.29 -0.06
N HIS A 29 6.03 -10.14 -1.37
CA HIS A 29 6.45 -8.94 -2.07
C HIS A 29 5.25 -7.98 -2.18
N VAL A 30 5.43 -6.76 -1.69
CA VAL A 30 4.37 -5.73 -1.67
C VAL A 30 4.94 -4.36 -2.04
N THR A 31 4.07 -3.47 -2.45
CA THR A 31 4.33 -2.04 -2.52
C THR A 31 3.25 -1.28 -1.77
N GLY A 32 3.41 0.01 -1.60
CA GLY A 32 2.46 0.88 -0.94
C GLY A 32 2.99 2.30 -0.93
N HIS A 33 2.38 3.19 -0.14
CA HIS A 33 2.86 4.56 -0.03
C HIS A 33 4.30 4.60 0.48
N ALA A 34 5.21 5.09 -0.38
CA ALA A 34 6.62 5.16 -0.06
C ALA A 34 6.93 6.37 0.82
N ARG A 35 7.89 6.23 1.73
CA ARG A 35 8.34 7.28 2.65
C ARG A 35 8.67 8.61 1.93
N GLU A 36 9.21 8.54 0.73
CA GLU A 36 9.57 9.71 -0.05
C GLU A 36 8.36 10.61 -0.37
N TYR A 37 7.16 10.04 -0.46
CA TYR A 37 5.95 10.82 -0.66
C TYR A 37 5.50 11.56 0.59
N ASP A 38 5.77 11.01 1.78
CA ASP A 38 5.40 11.65 3.04
C ASP A 38 6.13 12.98 3.26
N TYR A 39 7.26 13.18 2.58
CA TYR A 39 8.13 14.35 2.77
C TYR A 39 8.35 15.18 1.51
N LYS A 40 7.74 14.79 0.40
CA LYS A 40 8.05 15.35 -0.92
C LYS A 40 7.68 16.84 -1.07
N ASP A 41 6.63 17.28 -0.40
CA ASP A 41 6.15 18.66 -0.52
C ASP A 41 6.80 19.62 0.50
N GLY A 42 7.67 19.12 1.35
CA GLY A 42 8.35 19.91 2.38
C GLY A 42 7.44 20.45 3.49
N THR A 43 6.14 20.22 3.42
CA THR A 43 5.19 20.68 4.44
C THR A 43 5.05 19.70 5.59
N GLY A 44 5.33 18.45 5.35
CA GLY A 44 5.16 17.38 6.32
C GLY A 44 3.70 17.10 6.69
N PHE A 45 2.75 17.69 5.99
CA PHE A 45 1.31 17.53 6.24
C PHE A 45 0.57 17.27 4.96
N ALA A 46 -0.29 16.25 4.98
CA ALA A 46 -1.32 16.06 3.97
C ALA A 46 -2.63 16.67 4.48
N GLN A 47 -3.28 17.46 3.65
CA GLN A 47 -4.64 17.91 3.92
C GLN A 47 -5.62 16.92 3.29
N MET A 48 -6.51 16.39 4.11
CA MET A 48 -7.64 15.62 3.64
C MET A 48 -8.94 16.30 4.03
N TYR A 49 -9.87 16.31 3.08
CA TYR A 49 -11.22 16.76 3.37
C TYR A 49 -11.96 15.66 4.14
N GLY A 50 -12.30 15.95 5.38
CA GLY A 50 -13.17 15.08 6.17
C GLY A 50 -14.62 15.22 5.72
N TYR A 51 -15.33 14.13 5.71
CA TYR A 51 -16.78 14.12 5.56
C TYR A 51 -17.38 14.20 6.96
N ASP A 52 -17.90 15.37 7.32
CA ASP A 52 -18.91 15.46 8.33
C ASP A 52 -20.21 15.96 7.67
N ASP A 53 -21.31 15.91 8.39
CA ASP A 53 -22.64 16.24 7.86
C ASP A 53 -22.83 17.73 7.54
N GLN A 54 -21.76 18.51 7.56
CA GLN A 54 -21.74 19.93 7.22
C GLN A 54 -20.91 20.17 5.97
N PRO A 55 -21.17 21.24 5.23
CA PRO A 55 -20.53 21.47 3.95
C PRO A 55 -19.04 21.23 4.04
N MET A 56 -18.51 20.49 3.11
CA MET A 56 -17.16 19.92 2.95
C MET A 56 -16.01 20.91 3.23
N ASN A 57 -16.02 21.52 4.41
CA ASN A 57 -15.07 22.53 4.83
C ASN A 57 -14.12 22.06 5.93
N THR A 58 -14.27 20.82 6.40
CA THR A 58 -13.37 20.32 7.43
C THR A 58 -12.18 19.66 6.75
N SER A 59 -11.08 20.36 6.68
CA SER A 59 -9.80 19.75 6.33
C SER A 59 -9.21 19.13 7.59
N ALA A 60 -9.03 17.83 7.61
CA ALA A 60 -8.19 17.21 8.61
C ALA A 60 -6.74 17.24 8.10
N ASN A 61 -5.88 17.90 8.86
CA ASN A 61 -4.45 17.81 8.63
C ASN A 61 -3.91 16.63 9.41
N PHE A 62 -3.33 15.66 8.71
CA PHE A 62 -2.48 14.71 9.38
C PHE A 62 -1.05 14.86 8.85
N GLY A 63 -0.14 15.04 9.77
CA GLY A 63 1.27 15.08 9.46
C GLY A 63 1.80 13.70 9.03
N PRO A 64 3.06 13.62 8.63
CA PRO A 64 3.69 12.35 8.39
C PRO A 64 3.52 11.47 9.62
N PRO A 65 3.18 10.20 9.46
CA PRO A 65 3.09 9.29 10.59
C PRO A 65 4.43 9.27 11.32
N PHE A 66 4.40 9.18 12.65
CA PHE A 66 5.63 9.02 13.44
C PHE A 66 6.47 7.83 12.99
N TYR A 67 5.79 6.82 12.45
CA TYR A 67 6.40 5.66 11.85
C TYR A 67 5.87 5.52 10.42
N PRO A 68 6.67 5.88 9.40
CA PRO A 68 6.24 5.85 8.00
C PRO A 68 5.71 4.48 7.59
N LEU A 69 4.67 4.49 6.76
CA LEU A 69 4.01 3.28 6.27
C LEU A 69 5.01 2.29 5.64
N GLU A 70 5.97 2.80 4.89
CA GLU A 70 7.03 1.98 4.32
C GLU A 70 7.74 1.11 5.37
N TYR A 71 8.03 1.65 6.55
CA TYR A 71 8.69 0.88 7.62
C TYR A 71 7.76 -0.17 8.21
N ILE A 72 6.48 0.16 8.38
CA ILE A 72 5.48 -0.81 8.84
C ILE A 72 5.41 -1.99 7.87
N LEU A 73 5.40 -1.71 6.57
CA LEU A 73 5.35 -2.76 5.55
C LEU A 73 6.65 -3.57 5.49
N ARG A 74 7.82 -2.92 5.62
CA ARG A 74 9.11 -3.62 5.69
C ARG A 74 9.19 -4.57 6.87
N ASP A 75 8.73 -4.14 8.04
CA ASP A 75 8.68 -4.98 9.23
C ASP A 75 7.69 -6.15 9.04
N ALA A 76 6.52 -5.88 8.47
CA ALA A 76 5.48 -6.88 8.30
C ALA A 76 5.84 -7.99 7.30
N VAL A 77 6.54 -7.66 6.21
CA VAL A 77 7.01 -8.66 5.24
C VAL A 77 8.20 -9.47 5.77
N GLY A 78 8.96 -8.91 6.71
CA GLY A 78 10.10 -9.57 7.33
C GLY A 78 11.27 -9.82 6.37
N GLU A 79 12.21 -10.65 6.81
CA GLU A 79 13.47 -10.91 6.09
C GLU A 79 13.29 -11.65 4.76
N THR A 80 12.24 -12.47 4.65
CA THR A 80 11.96 -13.29 3.46
C THR A 80 11.06 -12.62 2.44
N GLY A 81 10.41 -11.52 2.82
CA GLY A 81 9.60 -10.70 1.95
C GLY A 81 10.33 -9.44 1.47
N LYS A 82 9.66 -8.63 0.68
CA LYS A 82 10.24 -7.38 0.19
C LYS A 82 9.20 -6.28 -0.01
N PHE A 83 9.49 -5.11 0.53
CA PHE A 83 8.79 -3.89 0.16
C PHE A 83 9.46 -3.24 -1.06
N HIS A 84 8.69 -2.99 -2.10
CA HIS A 84 9.13 -2.34 -3.33
C HIS A 84 8.74 -0.87 -3.30
N GLY A 85 9.61 -0.02 -2.73
CA GLY A 85 9.35 1.41 -2.45
C GLY A 85 10.19 2.29 -3.32
N GLY A 86 10.37 2.40 -4.42
CA GLY A 86 11.18 3.36 -5.18
C GLY A 86 10.29 4.40 -5.89
N VAL A 87 10.40 5.63 -5.52
CA VAL A 87 9.82 6.73 -6.28
C VAL A 87 10.57 6.87 -7.61
N GLY A 88 9.83 6.96 -8.71
CA GLY A 88 10.42 7.05 -10.04
C GLY A 88 10.69 5.71 -10.73
N HIS A 89 10.44 4.59 -10.08
CA HIS A 89 10.47 3.29 -10.75
C HIS A 89 9.21 3.07 -11.60
N THR A 90 9.37 2.39 -12.71
CA THR A 90 8.30 2.11 -13.67
C THR A 90 7.22 1.17 -13.13
N LEU A 91 7.56 0.35 -12.13
CA LEU A 91 6.62 -0.58 -11.52
C LEU A 91 6.09 0.00 -10.22
N SER A 92 4.81 0.33 -10.24
CA SER A 92 4.07 0.85 -9.09
C SER A 92 3.04 -0.13 -8.56
N THR A 93 2.94 -1.32 -9.15
CA THR A 93 2.04 -2.40 -8.74
C THR A 93 2.81 -3.71 -8.59
N ILE A 94 2.51 -4.44 -7.52
CA ILE A 94 3.13 -5.73 -7.20
C ILE A 94 2.02 -6.74 -6.93
N LEU A 95 2.05 -7.85 -7.66
CA LEU A 95 1.22 -9.02 -7.40
C LEU A 95 2.09 -10.13 -6.82
N ASP A 96 1.79 -10.53 -5.60
CA ASP A 96 2.27 -11.76 -4.97
C ASP A 96 1.08 -12.45 -4.33
N TYR A 97 0.48 -13.36 -5.08
CA TYR A 97 -0.79 -13.98 -4.74
C TYR A 97 -0.84 -14.42 -3.27
N PRO A 98 -1.92 -14.13 -2.53
CA PRO A 98 -3.19 -13.55 -3.00
C PRO A 98 -3.25 -12.02 -2.96
N PHE A 99 -2.14 -11.32 -2.76
CA PHE A 99 -2.11 -9.87 -2.60
C PHE A 99 -1.70 -9.17 -3.89
N LEU A 100 -2.47 -8.14 -4.24
CA LEU A 100 -2.15 -7.18 -5.28
C LEU A 100 -2.05 -5.80 -4.65
N THR A 101 -0.88 -5.20 -4.70
CA THR A 101 -0.64 -3.92 -4.04
C THR A 101 -0.23 -2.83 -5.03
N GLY A 102 -0.77 -1.63 -4.84
CA GLY A 102 -0.45 -0.41 -5.59
C GLY A 102 0.25 0.63 -4.72
N ARG A 103 1.15 1.42 -5.31
CA ARG A 103 1.96 2.39 -4.59
C ARG A 103 1.17 3.63 -4.18
N SER A 104 0.32 4.13 -5.07
CA SER A 104 -0.39 5.38 -4.88
C SER A 104 -1.77 5.37 -5.55
N THR A 105 -2.61 6.33 -5.22
CA THR A 105 -3.91 6.52 -5.85
C THR A 105 -3.84 6.75 -7.37
N GLN A 106 -2.68 7.13 -7.89
CA GLN A 106 -2.46 7.24 -9.33
C GLN A 106 -2.41 5.89 -10.03
N ASP A 107 -2.21 4.82 -9.27
CA ASP A 107 -2.10 3.45 -9.78
C ASP A 107 -3.43 2.71 -9.79
N SER A 108 -4.53 3.32 -9.32
CA SER A 108 -5.84 2.66 -9.15
C SER A 108 -6.33 1.97 -10.42
N THR A 109 -6.22 2.64 -11.57
CA THR A 109 -6.60 2.03 -12.86
C THR A 109 -5.76 0.80 -13.17
N LEU A 110 -4.45 0.92 -13.01
CA LEU A 110 -3.51 -0.19 -13.27
C LEU A 110 -3.74 -1.37 -12.31
N VAL A 111 -4.02 -1.09 -11.04
CA VAL A 111 -4.38 -2.12 -10.05
C VAL A 111 -5.65 -2.85 -10.46
N GLY A 112 -6.68 -2.10 -10.92
CA GLY A 112 -7.92 -2.69 -11.40
C GLY A 112 -7.72 -3.57 -12.64
N GLU A 113 -6.99 -3.09 -13.63
CA GLU A 113 -6.67 -3.85 -14.85
C GLU A 113 -5.87 -5.11 -14.55
N LEU A 114 -4.87 -5.00 -13.66
CA LEU A 114 -4.06 -6.15 -13.27
C LEU A 114 -4.86 -7.17 -12.45
N MET A 115 -5.82 -6.70 -11.64
CA MET A 115 -6.73 -7.58 -10.91
C MET A 115 -7.57 -8.44 -11.84
N ILE A 116 -8.17 -7.81 -12.88
CA ILE A 116 -8.92 -8.52 -13.91
C ILE A 116 -8.03 -9.55 -14.60
N LYS A 117 -6.85 -9.11 -15.05
CA LYS A 117 -5.88 -9.96 -15.73
C LYS A 117 -5.41 -11.14 -14.87
N ALA A 118 -5.18 -10.91 -13.58
CA ALA A 118 -4.80 -11.96 -12.65
C ALA A 118 -5.90 -13.01 -12.49
N LEU A 119 -7.16 -12.58 -12.42
CA LEU A 119 -8.31 -13.47 -12.32
C LEU A 119 -8.55 -14.26 -13.62
N GLU A 120 -8.47 -13.61 -14.78
CA GLU A 120 -8.71 -14.25 -16.07
C GLU A 120 -7.60 -15.22 -16.49
N GLN A 121 -6.35 -14.89 -16.19
CA GLN A 121 -5.17 -15.63 -16.64
C GLN A 121 -4.52 -16.49 -15.54
N GLY A 122 -5.05 -16.44 -14.32
CA GLY A 122 -4.47 -17.17 -13.19
C GLY A 122 -3.08 -16.67 -12.79
N LEU A 123 -2.79 -15.37 -12.99
CA LEU A 123 -1.50 -14.80 -12.62
C LEU A 123 -1.32 -14.84 -11.11
N THR A 124 -0.15 -15.30 -10.67
CA THR A 124 0.21 -15.35 -9.26
C THR A 124 1.34 -14.39 -8.87
N ARG A 125 2.05 -13.89 -9.87
CA ARG A 125 3.19 -12.97 -9.68
C ARG A 125 3.26 -11.93 -10.79
N PHE A 126 3.55 -10.69 -10.40
CA PHE A 126 3.82 -9.58 -11.32
C PHE A 126 4.63 -8.48 -10.63
N GLY A 127 5.57 -7.88 -11.37
CA GLY A 127 6.30 -6.70 -10.91
C GLY A 127 7.62 -7.00 -10.20
N TRP A 128 7.99 -8.29 -10.11
CA TRP A 128 9.24 -8.69 -9.43
C TRP A 128 9.72 -10.10 -9.83
#